data_9793a290b00b57aea5091112ced05927
#
_entry.id   9793a290b00b57aea5091112ced05927
#
_cell.length_a   1.000
_cell.length_b   1.000
_cell.length_c   1.000
_cell.angle_alpha   90.00
_cell.angle_beta   90.00
_cell.angle_gamma   90.00
#
_symmetry.space_group_name_H-M   'P 1'
#
loop_
_entity.id
_entity.type
_entity.pdbx_description
1 polymer ?
#
loop_
_entity_poly.entity_id
_entity_poly.type
_entity_poly.pdbx_seq_one_letter_code
_entity_poly.pdbx_strand_id
1 'polypeptide(L)'
;MSYKRILVISDMHLPYQHKDAIQFLKEIKKEFKPDFIVNIGDLLDFHAINMHSHDPDLYSAGMELDKAKEYIKQIEDIFPNVTEVDSNHSSLVYRRALKYGMSRKFLRDYGEFLGTKKWKWVDDLTLTMSN
;
A
#
# COMPACT_ATOMS: atom_id res chain seq x y z
N MET A 1 -1.24 -16.46 16.20
CA MET A 1 -2.07 -17.25 15.27
C MET A 1 -1.21 -17.85 14.18
N SER A 2 -1.60 -19.02 13.68
CA SER A 2 -0.94 -19.66 12.54
C SER A 2 -1.91 -19.70 11.35
N TYR A 3 -1.35 -19.60 10.15
CA TYR A 3 -2.10 -19.50 8.89
C TYR A 3 -1.74 -20.65 7.97
N LYS A 4 -2.69 -21.08 7.13
CA LYS A 4 -2.49 -22.15 6.15
C LYS A 4 -2.14 -21.62 4.76
N ARG A 5 -2.75 -20.51 4.39
CA ARG A 5 -2.58 -19.89 3.07
C ARG A 5 -2.33 -18.40 3.21
N ILE A 6 -1.09 -18.01 3.09
CA ILE A 6 -0.67 -16.61 3.16
C ILE A 6 -0.47 -16.07 1.75
N LEU A 7 -1.18 -15.02 1.40
CA LEU A 7 -0.92 -14.26 0.16
C LEU A 7 0.02 -13.12 0.49
N VAL A 8 1.16 -13.10 -0.17
CA VAL A 8 2.14 -12.02 -0.08
C VAL A 8 2.05 -11.17 -1.34
N ILE A 9 1.75 -9.90 -1.18
CA ILE A 9 1.70 -8.89 -2.23
C ILE A 9 2.90 -7.97 -2.05
N SER A 10 3.43 -7.41 -3.14
CA SER A 10 4.57 -6.50 -3.10
C SER A 10 4.57 -5.59 -4.32
N ASP A 11 5.18 -4.42 -4.18
CA ASP A 11 5.56 -3.54 -5.28
C ASP A 11 4.40 -3.18 -6.22
N MET A 12 3.26 -2.85 -5.67
CA MET A 12 2.13 -2.38 -6.47
C MET A 12 2.40 -1.01 -7.12
N HIS A 13 3.12 -0.14 -6.42
CA HIS A 13 3.47 1.21 -6.88
C HIS A 13 2.27 1.99 -7.43
N LEU A 14 1.16 1.96 -6.67
CA LEU A 14 -0.07 2.65 -7.09
C LEU A 14 0.17 4.16 -7.25
N PRO A 15 -0.35 4.78 -8.28
CA PRO A 15 -1.32 4.31 -9.29
C PRO A 15 -0.68 3.74 -10.56
N TYR A 16 0.59 3.39 -10.55
CA TYR A 16 1.35 2.94 -11.73
C TYR A 16 1.50 1.42 -11.84
N GLN A 17 0.60 0.68 -11.20
CA GLN A 17 0.59 -0.79 -11.23
C GLN A 17 0.38 -1.35 -12.65
N HIS A 18 0.75 -2.61 -12.84
CA HIS A 18 0.42 -3.31 -14.07
C HIS A 18 -1.10 -3.32 -14.31
N LYS A 19 -1.50 -3.16 -15.56
CA LYS A 19 -2.93 -3.05 -15.95
C LYS A 19 -3.78 -4.24 -15.51
N ASP A 20 -3.19 -5.42 -15.42
CA ASP A 20 -3.89 -6.65 -15.05
C ASP A 20 -3.79 -6.99 -13.55
N ALA A 21 -3.08 -6.16 -12.75
CA ALA A 21 -2.80 -6.47 -11.35
C ALA A 21 -4.07 -6.68 -10.51
N ILE A 22 -5.04 -5.80 -10.63
CA ILE A 22 -6.29 -5.88 -9.85
C ILE A 22 -7.08 -7.13 -10.23
N GLN A 23 -7.20 -7.43 -11.52
CA GLN A 23 -7.90 -8.62 -11.99
C GLN A 23 -7.19 -9.90 -11.52
N PHE A 24 -5.86 -9.91 -11.56
CA PHE A 24 -5.06 -11.02 -11.05
C PHE A 24 -5.31 -11.27 -9.55
N LEU A 25 -5.39 -10.21 -8.74
CA LEU A 25 -5.70 -10.33 -7.32
C LEU A 25 -7.10 -10.95 -7.08
N LYS A 26 -8.09 -10.58 -7.89
CA LYS A 26 -9.44 -11.19 -7.81
C LYS A 26 -9.39 -12.69 -8.08
N GLU A 27 -8.65 -13.11 -9.08
CA GLU A 27 -8.50 -14.53 -9.43
C GLU A 27 -7.76 -15.31 -8.35
N ILE A 28 -6.66 -14.76 -7.83
CA ILE A 28 -5.91 -15.38 -6.72
C ILE A 28 -6.81 -15.56 -5.50
N LYS A 29 -7.62 -14.56 -5.15
CA LYS A 29 -8.58 -14.70 -4.05
C LYS A 29 -9.51 -15.88 -4.26
N LYS A 30 -10.05 -16.00 -5.47
CA LYS A 30 -11.02 -17.05 -5.83
C LYS A 30 -10.41 -18.44 -5.78
N GLU A 31 -9.22 -18.61 -6.35
CA GLU A 31 -8.58 -19.91 -6.50
C GLU A 31 -7.79 -20.34 -5.28
N PHE A 32 -6.94 -19.46 -4.77
CA PHE A 32 -6.06 -19.74 -3.64
C PHE A 32 -6.77 -19.63 -2.29
N LYS A 33 -7.78 -18.76 -2.18
CA LYS A 33 -8.56 -18.53 -0.94
C LYS A 33 -7.65 -18.27 0.27
N PRO A 34 -6.83 -17.23 0.22
CA PRO A 34 -5.90 -16.94 1.32
C PRO A 34 -6.65 -16.65 2.62
N ASP A 35 -6.10 -17.10 3.73
CA ASP A 35 -6.61 -16.81 5.08
C ASP A 35 -5.83 -15.69 5.76
N PHE A 36 -4.73 -15.24 5.17
CA PHE A 36 -4.01 -14.05 5.58
C PHE A 36 -3.42 -13.33 4.36
N ILE A 37 -3.52 -12.02 4.33
CA ILE A 37 -2.99 -11.19 3.26
C ILE A 37 -2.02 -10.17 3.84
N VAL A 38 -0.81 -10.12 3.29
CA VAL A 38 0.20 -9.15 3.65
C VAL A 38 0.77 -8.49 2.40
N ASN A 39 0.90 -7.18 2.43
CA ASN A 39 1.71 -6.44 1.47
C ASN A 39 3.04 -6.09 2.15
N ILE A 40 4.13 -6.57 1.58
CA ILE A 40 5.47 -6.41 2.16
C ILE A 40 6.20 -5.14 1.74
N GLY A 41 5.49 -4.21 1.10
CA GLY A 41 6.00 -2.87 0.82
C GLY A 41 5.65 -2.34 -0.55
N ASP A 42 5.91 -1.05 -0.69
CA ASP A 42 5.75 -0.28 -1.93
C ASP A 42 4.35 -0.37 -2.54
N LEU A 43 3.32 -0.26 -1.67
CA LEU A 43 1.93 -0.12 -2.09
C LEU A 43 1.74 1.14 -2.93
N LEU A 44 2.31 2.26 -2.49
CA LEU A 44 2.26 3.57 -3.12
C LEU A 44 3.57 3.86 -3.84
N ASP A 45 3.51 4.50 -4.99
CA ASP A 45 4.70 4.96 -5.70
C ASP A 45 5.22 6.28 -5.14
N PHE A 46 4.35 7.24 -4.88
CA PHE A 46 4.68 8.59 -4.44
C PHE A 46 5.74 9.28 -5.34
N HIS A 47 5.65 9.04 -6.65
CA HIS A 47 6.57 9.63 -7.62
C HIS A 47 6.63 11.16 -7.49
N ALA A 48 5.47 11.80 -7.39
CA ALA A 48 5.37 13.27 -7.37
C ALA A 48 5.96 13.92 -6.12
N ILE A 49 6.19 13.16 -5.05
CA ILE A 49 6.80 13.67 -3.82
C ILE A 49 8.16 13.04 -3.51
N ASN A 50 8.73 12.27 -4.43
CA ASN A 50 10.06 11.71 -4.23
C ASN A 50 11.13 12.82 -4.19
N MET A 51 12.33 12.48 -3.72
CA MET A 51 13.43 13.43 -3.54
C MET A 51 14.38 13.45 -4.76
N HIS A 52 14.02 12.75 -5.82
CA HIS A 52 14.77 12.68 -7.07
C HIS A 52 14.05 13.48 -8.17
N SER A 53 14.55 13.38 -9.40
CA SER A 53 13.93 14.01 -10.56
C SER A 53 12.53 13.46 -10.80
N HIS A 54 11.60 14.36 -11.16
CA HIS A 54 10.23 14.00 -11.45
C HIS A 54 9.99 13.97 -12.97
N ASP A 55 9.20 13.01 -13.43
CA ASP A 55 8.68 13.00 -14.77
C ASP A 55 7.53 14.00 -14.86
N PRO A 56 7.65 15.06 -15.69
CA PRO A 56 6.61 16.10 -15.77
C PRO A 56 5.30 15.61 -16.41
N ASP A 57 5.32 14.48 -17.09
CA ASP A 57 4.16 13.92 -17.77
C ASP A 57 3.33 12.98 -16.88
N LEU A 58 3.79 12.71 -15.65
CA LEU A 58 3.05 11.93 -14.67
C LEU A 58 2.12 12.83 -13.83
N TYR A 59 1.32 12.20 -12.96
CA TYR A 59 0.37 12.92 -12.12
C TYR A 59 1.04 13.92 -11.17
N SER A 60 0.38 15.02 -10.87
CA SER A 60 0.72 15.87 -9.74
C SER A 60 0.53 15.11 -8.42
N ALA A 61 1.10 15.60 -7.32
CA ALA A 61 1.04 14.92 -6.02
C ALA A 61 -0.40 14.61 -5.57
N GLY A 62 -1.30 15.59 -5.68
CA GLY A 62 -2.71 15.40 -5.31
C GLY A 62 -3.43 14.43 -6.22
N MET A 63 -3.25 14.54 -7.53
CA MET A 63 -3.86 13.64 -8.50
C MET A 63 -3.32 12.22 -8.37
N GLU A 64 -2.02 12.05 -8.11
CA GLU A 64 -1.41 10.74 -7.87
C GLU A 64 -2.05 10.06 -6.66
N LEU A 65 -2.22 10.78 -5.55
CA LEU A 65 -2.87 10.24 -4.37
C LEU A 65 -4.33 9.86 -4.63
N ASP A 66 -5.09 10.73 -5.27
CA ASP A 66 -6.50 10.45 -5.57
C ASP A 66 -6.64 9.22 -6.46
N LYS A 67 -5.77 9.09 -7.45
CA LYS A 67 -5.77 7.93 -8.35
C LYS A 67 -5.35 6.64 -7.62
N ALA A 68 -4.34 6.71 -6.78
CA ALA A 68 -3.94 5.59 -5.94
C ALA A 68 -5.09 5.13 -5.03
N LYS A 69 -5.82 6.06 -4.44
CA LYS A 69 -6.98 5.74 -3.57
C LYS A 69 -8.10 5.02 -4.32
N GLU A 70 -8.34 5.35 -5.58
CA GLU A 70 -9.31 4.60 -6.41
C GLU A 70 -8.92 3.12 -6.52
N TYR A 71 -7.65 2.83 -6.79
CA TYR A 71 -7.16 1.44 -6.87
C TYR A 71 -7.12 0.76 -5.50
N ILE A 72 -6.73 1.47 -4.46
CA ILE A 72 -6.76 0.95 -3.07
C ILE A 72 -8.18 0.53 -2.70
N LYS A 73 -9.18 1.32 -3.07
CA LYS A 73 -10.58 0.95 -2.82
C LYS A 73 -10.97 -0.36 -3.51
N GLN A 74 -10.51 -0.58 -4.73
CA GLN A 74 -10.72 -1.84 -5.44
C GLN A 74 -10.04 -3.01 -4.74
N ILE A 75 -8.81 -2.81 -4.24
CA ILE A 75 -8.09 -3.84 -3.48
C ILE A 75 -8.77 -4.11 -2.14
N GLU A 76 -9.24 -3.07 -1.45
CA GLU A 76 -10.00 -3.21 -0.20
C GLU A 76 -11.30 -4.00 -0.40
N ASP A 77 -11.99 -3.79 -1.52
CA ASP A 77 -13.19 -4.56 -1.85
C ASP A 77 -12.88 -6.05 -2.09
N ILE A 78 -11.68 -6.36 -2.61
CA ILE A 78 -11.22 -7.75 -2.76
C ILE A 78 -10.77 -8.30 -1.41
N PHE A 79 -9.95 -7.56 -0.68
CA PHE A 79 -9.32 -7.93 0.58
C PHE A 79 -9.63 -6.88 1.66
N PRO A 80 -10.74 -7.02 2.39
CA PRO A 80 -11.12 -6.06 3.43
C PRO A 80 -10.09 -5.91 4.56
N ASN A 81 -9.30 -6.95 4.81
CA ASN A 81 -8.29 -6.95 5.86
C ASN A 81 -6.93 -7.31 5.26
N VAL A 82 -6.02 -6.36 5.26
CA VAL A 82 -4.64 -6.52 4.81
C VAL A 82 -3.70 -6.01 5.90
N THR A 83 -2.59 -6.69 6.09
CA THR A 83 -1.47 -6.14 6.87
C THR A 83 -0.47 -5.55 5.89
N GLU A 84 -0.21 -4.26 6.04
CA GLU A 84 0.76 -3.51 5.27
C GLU A 84 2.06 -3.37 6.06
N VAL A 85 3.17 -3.78 5.48
CA VAL A 85 4.50 -3.50 6.03
C VAL A 85 4.99 -2.18 5.44
N ASP A 86 5.40 -1.25 6.27
CA ASP A 86 5.87 0.07 5.82
C ASP A 86 7.11 -0.07 4.94
N SER A 87 7.33 0.89 4.06
CA SER A 87 8.38 0.82 3.05
C SER A 87 8.95 2.19 2.70
N ASN A 88 10.03 2.20 1.93
CA ASN A 88 10.68 3.42 1.46
C ASN A 88 9.73 4.33 0.68
N HIS A 89 8.95 3.78 -0.24
CA HIS A 89 8.01 4.58 -1.03
C HIS A 89 6.83 5.05 -0.19
N SER A 90 6.19 4.18 0.56
CA SER A 90 5.03 4.56 1.38
C SER A 90 5.37 5.60 2.44
N SER A 91 6.55 5.51 3.07
CA SER A 91 6.98 6.46 4.10
C SER A 91 7.48 7.81 3.55
N LEU A 92 7.55 7.99 2.24
CA LEU A 92 8.03 9.25 1.62
C LEU A 92 7.25 10.47 2.12
N VAL A 93 5.95 10.36 2.29
CA VAL A 93 5.11 11.48 2.78
C VAL A 93 5.60 11.98 4.13
N TYR A 94 5.92 11.09 5.05
CA TYR A 94 6.41 11.44 6.39
C TYR A 94 7.85 11.91 6.38
N ARG A 95 8.72 11.22 5.63
CA ARG A 95 10.13 11.60 5.52
C ARG A 95 10.31 12.95 4.85
N ARG A 96 9.51 13.25 3.84
CA ARG A 96 9.54 14.54 3.17
C ARG A 96 9.03 15.67 4.07
N ALA A 97 7.96 15.45 4.81
CA ALA A 97 7.46 16.40 5.81
C ALA A 97 8.51 16.68 6.88
N LEU A 98 9.14 15.63 7.41
CA LEU A 98 10.21 15.77 8.41
C LEU A 98 11.39 16.60 7.89
N LYS A 99 11.77 16.43 6.64
CA LYS A 99 12.82 17.21 6.00
C LYS A 99 12.57 18.73 6.05
N TYR A 100 11.30 19.12 6.01
CA TYR A 100 10.87 20.51 6.10
C TYR A 100 10.43 20.92 7.53
N GLY A 101 10.83 20.16 8.53
CA GLY A 101 10.59 20.49 9.95
C GLY A 101 9.18 20.15 10.44
N MET A 102 8.40 19.41 9.69
CA MET A 102 7.04 19.03 10.07
C MET A 102 7.02 17.66 10.74
N SER A 103 6.65 17.62 12.02
CA SER A 103 6.51 16.38 12.77
C SER A 103 5.38 15.52 12.21
N ARG A 104 5.58 14.19 12.22
CA ARG A 104 4.54 13.22 11.92
C ARG A 104 3.26 13.42 12.73
N LYS A 105 3.35 13.99 13.91
CA LYS A 105 2.19 14.31 14.77
C LYS A 105 1.19 15.27 14.12
N PHE A 106 1.60 16.05 13.12
CA PHE A 106 0.71 16.95 12.38
C PHE A 106 0.03 16.27 11.19
N LEU A 107 0.41 15.05 10.87
CA LEU A 107 -0.04 14.34 9.68
C LEU A 107 -0.98 13.20 10.06
N ARG A 108 -1.86 12.85 9.13
CA ARG A 108 -2.74 11.68 9.27
C ARG A 108 -1.96 10.39 9.10
N ASP A 109 -2.40 9.33 9.79
CA ASP A 109 -1.89 7.99 9.56
C ASP A 109 -2.35 7.43 8.21
N TYR A 110 -1.66 6.41 7.71
CA TYR A 110 -1.98 5.77 6.43
C TYR A 110 -3.45 5.36 6.32
N GLY A 111 -3.97 4.65 7.30
CA GLY A 111 -5.35 4.17 7.27
C GLY A 111 -6.37 5.30 7.16
N GLU A 112 -6.07 6.46 7.69
CA GLU A 112 -6.95 7.62 7.64
C GLU A 112 -6.90 8.31 6.28
N PHE A 113 -5.71 8.67 5.77
CA PHE A 113 -5.65 9.39 4.49
C PHE A 113 -5.87 8.49 3.27
N LEU A 114 -5.62 7.18 3.38
CA LEU A 114 -5.93 6.21 2.33
C LEU A 114 -7.37 5.68 2.39
N GLY A 115 -8.06 5.88 3.52
CA GLY A 115 -9.43 5.40 3.70
C GLY A 115 -9.54 3.91 3.99
N THR A 116 -8.48 3.28 4.48
CA THR A 116 -8.41 1.82 4.75
C THR A 116 -8.36 1.54 6.25
N LYS A 117 -9.39 1.92 6.97
CA LYS A 117 -9.42 1.84 8.45
C LYS A 117 -9.23 0.43 9.02
N LYS A 118 -9.58 -0.61 8.25
CA LYS A 118 -9.43 -2.01 8.67
C LYS A 118 -8.07 -2.60 8.31
N TRP A 119 -7.30 -1.96 7.45
CA TRP A 119 -5.96 -2.40 7.14
C TRP A 119 -5.01 -2.03 8.27
N LYS A 120 -4.12 -2.95 8.60
CA LYS A 120 -3.16 -2.77 9.68
C LYS A 120 -1.80 -2.43 9.09
N TRP A 121 -1.19 -1.35 9.57
CA TRP A 121 0.16 -0.95 9.20
C TRP A 121 1.15 -1.32 10.30
N VAL A 122 2.27 -1.95 9.92
CA VAL A 122 3.34 -2.39 10.83
C VAL A 122 4.71 -2.09 10.23
N ASP A 123 5.72 -1.94 11.10
CA ASP A 123 7.10 -1.74 10.65
C ASP A 123 7.75 -3.05 10.21
N ASP A 124 7.40 -4.14 10.89
CA ASP A 124 7.85 -5.50 10.58
C ASP A 124 6.75 -6.51 10.88
N LEU A 125 6.92 -7.72 10.37
CA LEU A 125 5.95 -8.78 10.58
C LEU A 125 6.64 -10.15 10.57
N THR A 126 6.34 -10.95 11.60
CA THR A 126 6.69 -12.38 11.65
C THR A 126 5.42 -13.20 11.61
N LEU A 127 5.35 -14.16 10.71
CA LEU A 127 4.20 -15.06 10.56
C LEU A 127 4.60 -16.50 10.81
N THR A 128 3.68 -17.25 11.41
CA THR A 128 3.82 -18.70 11.59
C THR A 128 2.79 -19.41 10.75
N MET A 129 3.26 -20.35 9.93
CA MET A 129 2.38 -21.22 9.16
C MET A 129 2.07 -22.48 9.95
N SER A 130 0.81 -22.94 9.89
CA SER A 130 0.43 -24.25 10.40
C SER A 130 0.70 -25.34 9.37
N ASN A 131 1.19 -26.46 9.81
CA ASN A 131 1.39 -27.66 8.98
C ASN A 131 0.05 -28.30 8.63
#